data_ca8a4c2025f700fff72fe65505f1eb52
#
_entry.id   ca8a4c2025f700fff72fe65505f1eb52
#
_cell.length_a   1.000
_cell.length_b   1.000
_cell.length_c   1.000
_cell.angle_alpha   90.00
_cell.angle_beta   90.00
_cell.angle_gamma   90.00
#
_symmetry.space_group_name_H-M   'P 1'
#
loop_
_entity.id
_entity.type
_entity.pdbx_description
1 polymer ?
#
loop_
_entity_poly.entity_id
_entity_poly.type
_entity_poly.pdbx_seq_one_letter_code
_entity_poly.pdbx_strand_id
1 'polypeptide(L)'
;MRFKQDGGLGSPGQATGEPGMRDIPVTRSIAIPYGALKFRFSRSSGPGGQNVNKVASKVEVLFDPGRLNGVGEEKRAYMIAKLARRLDDRGFLHVIADGSRSQWANREDAVSRLVDILREAIREPTPRHRTAATRASRVRRAFSKVRRSKIKKLRRRISEED
;
A
#
# COMPACT_ATOMS: atom_id res chain seq x y z
N MET A 1 -3.94 51.47 26.32
CA MET A 1 -2.63 50.84 26.04
C MET A 1 -2.84 49.53 25.33
N ARG A 2 -2.34 49.44 24.09
CA ARG A 2 -2.39 48.28 23.20
C ARG A 2 -1.34 47.26 23.60
N PHE A 3 -1.67 45.97 23.62
CA PHE A 3 -0.70 44.92 23.39
C PHE A 3 -1.26 43.96 22.35
N LYS A 4 -0.73 44.10 21.13
CA LYS A 4 -0.70 43.08 20.09
C LYS A 4 0.30 42.02 20.53
N GLN A 5 -0.06 40.74 20.42
CA GLN A 5 0.90 39.65 20.27
C GLN A 5 0.42 38.74 19.15
N ASP A 6 0.91 39.06 17.97
CA ASP A 6 0.91 38.17 16.83
C ASP A 6 2.06 37.15 17.03
N GLY A 7 1.73 35.96 17.52
CA GLY A 7 2.61 34.79 17.56
C GLY A 7 2.35 33.91 16.35
N GLY A 8 2.84 34.31 15.17
CA GLY A 8 2.81 33.48 13.98
C GLY A 8 3.73 32.28 14.15
N LEU A 9 3.15 31.12 14.48
CA LEU A 9 3.81 29.82 14.30
C LEU A 9 3.96 29.59 12.80
N GLY A 10 5.18 29.79 12.31
CA GLY A 10 5.58 29.51 10.94
C GLY A 10 5.26 28.08 10.56
N SER A 11 4.31 27.90 9.68
CA SER A 11 4.03 26.61 9.04
C SER A 11 5.28 26.14 8.30
N PRO A 12 5.72 24.87 8.47
CA PRO A 12 6.82 24.32 7.67
C PRO A 12 6.44 24.39 6.18
N GLY A 13 7.32 24.96 5.38
CA GLY A 13 7.11 25.30 3.97
C GLY A 13 6.50 24.15 3.17
N GLN A 14 5.29 24.35 2.70
CA GLN A 14 4.63 23.50 1.72
C GLN A 14 5.14 23.93 0.35
N ALA A 15 6.08 23.17 -0.21
CA ALA A 15 6.44 23.30 -1.62
C ALA A 15 5.30 22.69 -2.45
N THR A 16 4.40 23.53 -2.94
CA THR A 16 3.49 23.21 -4.04
C THR A 16 4.33 23.04 -5.30
N GLY A 17 4.12 21.93 -6.03
CA GLY A 17 4.94 21.51 -7.16
C GLY A 17 5.26 22.63 -8.16
N GLU A 18 6.53 22.69 -8.57
CA GLU A 18 7.04 23.66 -9.54
C GLU A 18 6.33 23.50 -10.90
N PRO A 19 5.96 24.61 -11.57
CA PRO A 19 5.37 24.59 -12.91
C PRO A 19 6.42 24.09 -13.92
N GLY A 20 6.14 22.95 -14.58
CA GLY A 20 7.00 22.38 -15.62
C GLY A 20 7.32 20.89 -15.49
N MET A 21 6.99 20.26 -14.38
CA MET A 21 7.21 18.83 -14.19
C MET A 21 6.05 18.00 -14.75
N ARG A 22 6.41 16.93 -15.49
CA ARG A 22 5.45 16.04 -16.17
C ARG A 22 4.68 15.20 -15.17
N ASP A 23 3.44 14.85 -15.50
CA ASP A 23 2.64 13.91 -14.75
C ASP A 23 3.37 12.57 -14.57
N ILE A 24 3.25 11.96 -13.39
CA ILE A 24 3.95 10.71 -13.07
C ILE A 24 3.07 9.53 -13.47
N PRO A 25 3.51 8.67 -14.41
CA PRO A 25 2.69 7.57 -14.90
C PRO A 25 2.56 6.46 -13.82
N VAL A 26 1.32 6.09 -13.51
CA VAL A 26 0.99 4.93 -12.67
C VAL A 26 0.74 3.70 -13.57
N THR A 27 -0.02 3.90 -14.67
CA THR A 27 -0.24 2.91 -15.74
C THR A 27 -0.16 3.63 -17.10
N ARG A 28 -0.43 2.92 -18.21
CA ARG A 28 -0.46 3.53 -19.54
C ARG A 28 -1.44 4.71 -19.68
N SER A 29 -2.57 4.64 -18.97
CA SER A 29 -3.68 5.61 -19.07
C SER A 29 -3.90 6.44 -17.82
N ILE A 30 -3.21 6.13 -16.72
CA ILE A 30 -3.44 6.74 -15.41
C ILE A 30 -2.15 7.40 -14.95
N ALA A 31 -2.23 8.66 -14.56
CA ALA A 31 -1.10 9.43 -14.09
C ALA A 31 -1.44 10.27 -12.85
N ILE A 32 -0.44 10.51 -12.03
CA ILE A 32 -0.49 11.45 -10.90
C ILE A 32 -0.13 12.83 -11.44
N PRO A 33 -1.01 13.85 -11.33
CA PRO A 33 -0.65 15.21 -11.64
C PRO A 33 0.46 15.65 -10.69
N TYR A 34 1.62 16.06 -11.23
CA TYR A 34 2.75 16.46 -10.38
C TYR A 34 2.38 17.57 -9.38
N GLY A 35 1.59 18.54 -9.82
CA GLY A 35 1.09 19.63 -8.97
C GLY A 35 0.11 19.20 -7.85
N ALA A 36 -0.37 17.93 -7.87
CA ALA A 36 -1.20 17.37 -6.80
C ALA A 36 -0.38 16.77 -5.65
N LEU A 37 0.94 16.58 -5.83
CA LEU A 37 1.83 16.09 -4.79
C LEU A 37 2.23 17.21 -3.84
N LYS A 38 2.12 16.96 -2.55
CA LYS A 38 2.64 17.83 -1.49
C LYS A 38 3.81 17.13 -0.81
N PHE A 39 4.93 17.82 -0.69
CA PHE A 39 6.13 17.29 -0.04
C PHE A 39 6.34 17.98 1.31
N ARG A 40 6.66 17.20 2.33
CA ARG A 40 7.13 17.66 3.63
C ARG A 40 8.53 17.11 3.87
N PHE A 41 9.38 17.94 4.42
CA PHE A 41 10.76 17.58 4.72
C PHE A 41 10.98 17.69 6.23
N SER A 42 11.61 16.68 6.81
CA SER A 42 11.95 16.66 8.23
C SER A 42 13.29 15.95 8.46
N ARG A 43 13.84 16.10 9.66
CA ARG A 43 15.03 15.36 10.03
C ARG A 43 14.68 13.89 10.21
N SER A 44 15.57 12.99 9.77
CA SER A 44 15.41 11.56 10.03
C SER A 44 15.62 11.26 11.51
N SER A 45 14.75 10.43 12.08
CA SER A 45 14.89 9.93 13.45
C SER A 45 15.65 8.60 13.41
N GLY A 46 16.90 8.57 13.85
CA GLY A 46 17.69 7.34 13.93
C GLY A 46 18.98 7.53 14.74
N PRO A 47 19.60 6.45 15.22
CA PRO A 47 20.92 6.50 15.82
C PRO A 47 21.95 6.83 14.73
N GLY A 48 22.27 8.10 14.57
CA GLY A 48 23.21 8.58 13.55
C GLY A 48 24.11 9.67 14.11
N GLY A 49 25.30 9.80 13.50
CA GLY A 49 26.28 10.83 13.85
C GLY A 49 25.79 12.26 13.56
N GLN A 50 26.65 13.25 13.74
CA GLN A 50 26.34 14.70 13.71
C GLN A 50 25.56 15.19 12.47
N ASN A 51 25.65 14.48 11.32
CA ASN A 51 24.95 14.86 10.07
C ASN A 51 23.44 14.55 10.10
N VAL A 52 22.99 13.53 10.85
CA VAL A 52 21.56 13.16 10.93
C VAL A 52 20.75 14.27 11.60
N ASN A 53 21.37 14.99 12.53
CA ASN A 53 20.72 16.08 13.28
C ASN A 53 20.72 17.42 12.54
N LYS A 54 21.49 17.56 11.43
CA LYS A 54 21.65 18.82 10.71
C LYS A 54 20.90 18.86 9.37
N VAL A 55 20.62 17.71 8.75
CA VAL A 55 20.02 17.63 7.39
C VAL A 55 18.61 17.06 7.46
N ALA A 56 17.65 17.78 6.85
CA ALA A 56 16.26 17.32 6.69
C ALA A 56 16.16 16.31 5.52
N SER A 57 16.70 15.11 5.68
CA SER A 57 16.74 14.09 4.64
C SER A 57 15.45 13.27 4.53
N LYS A 58 14.64 13.19 5.58
CA LYS A 58 13.36 12.49 5.56
C LYS A 58 12.33 13.24 4.71
N VAL A 59 11.71 12.53 3.79
CA VAL A 59 10.68 13.06 2.88
C VAL A 59 9.37 12.36 3.13
N GLU A 60 8.31 13.13 3.27
CA GLU A 60 6.93 12.68 3.31
C GLU A 60 6.19 13.24 2.10
N VAL A 61 5.58 12.37 1.31
CA VAL A 61 4.69 12.72 0.19
C VAL A 61 3.26 12.55 0.62
N LEU A 62 2.46 13.60 0.41
CA LEU A 62 1.01 13.57 0.62
C LEU A 62 0.32 13.68 -0.74
N PHE A 63 -0.62 12.79 -0.99
CA PHE A 63 -1.39 12.76 -2.21
C PHE A 63 -2.85 12.43 -1.95
N ASP A 64 -3.75 13.17 -2.60
CA ASP A 64 -5.19 12.87 -2.62
C ASP A 64 -5.50 11.95 -3.80
N PRO A 65 -5.86 10.65 -3.56
CA PRO A 65 -6.16 9.71 -4.63
C PRO A 65 -7.34 10.12 -5.52
N GLY A 66 -8.22 11.00 -5.02
CA GLY A 66 -9.29 11.59 -5.80
C GLY A 66 -8.82 12.43 -6.99
N ARG A 67 -7.58 12.92 -6.96
CA ARG A 67 -6.97 13.74 -8.02
C ARG A 67 -6.24 12.94 -9.11
N LEU A 68 -6.37 11.64 -9.13
CA LEU A 68 -5.72 10.80 -10.14
C LEU A 68 -6.34 11.05 -11.52
N ASN A 69 -5.53 11.32 -12.54
CA ASN A 69 -5.97 11.49 -13.92
C ASN A 69 -6.19 10.12 -14.60
N GLY A 70 -7.18 10.04 -15.51
CA GLY A 70 -7.42 8.84 -16.32
C GLY A 70 -8.17 7.71 -15.61
N VAL A 71 -8.75 7.94 -14.43
CA VAL A 71 -9.51 6.94 -13.66
C VAL A 71 -11.01 7.23 -13.77
N GLY A 72 -11.79 6.26 -14.28
CA GLY A 72 -13.25 6.33 -14.28
C GLY A 72 -13.84 6.28 -12.87
N GLU A 73 -15.08 6.74 -12.71
CA GLU A 73 -15.72 6.97 -11.40
C GLU A 73 -15.82 5.67 -10.57
N GLU A 74 -16.29 4.57 -11.16
CA GLU A 74 -16.40 3.27 -10.46
C GLU A 74 -15.03 2.77 -9.96
N LYS A 75 -14.02 2.87 -10.81
CA LYS A 75 -12.64 2.46 -10.48
C LYS A 75 -12.02 3.36 -9.41
N ARG A 76 -12.35 4.65 -9.42
CA ARG A 76 -11.97 5.61 -8.40
C ARG A 76 -12.59 5.26 -7.05
N ALA A 77 -13.89 5.01 -7.00
CA ALA A 77 -14.60 4.61 -5.78
C ALA A 77 -14.02 3.30 -5.21
N TYR A 78 -13.79 2.30 -6.07
CA TYR A 78 -13.14 1.04 -5.68
C TYR A 78 -11.73 1.26 -5.08
N MET A 79 -10.90 2.05 -5.75
CA MET A 79 -9.55 2.38 -5.30
C MET A 79 -9.55 3.09 -3.93
N ILE A 80 -10.42 4.10 -3.75
CA ILE A 80 -10.55 4.85 -2.50
C ILE A 80 -10.99 3.91 -1.37
N ALA A 81 -11.97 3.03 -1.62
CA ALA A 81 -12.41 2.03 -0.64
C ALA A 81 -11.28 1.08 -0.23
N LYS A 82 -10.44 0.66 -1.17
CA LYS A 82 -9.27 -0.21 -0.92
C LYS A 82 -8.18 0.51 -0.13
N LEU A 83 -8.03 1.82 -0.33
CA LEU A 83 -7.06 2.67 0.37
C LEU A 83 -7.58 3.22 1.71
N ALA A 84 -8.85 3.05 2.07
CA ALA A 84 -9.49 3.70 3.21
C ALA A 84 -8.71 3.59 4.53
N ARG A 85 -8.04 2.45 4.77
CA ARG A 85 -7.21 2.23 5.98
C ARG A 85 -5.85 2.96 5.96
N ARG A 86 -5.46 3.53 4.83
CA ARG A 86 -4.19 4.24 4.63
C ARG A 86 -4.37 5.73 4.43
N LEU A 87 -5.61 6.18 4.30
CA LEU A 87 -5.94 7.60 4.18
C LEU A 87 -6.06 8.20 5.58
N ASP A 88 -5.62 9.46 5.70
CA ASP A 88 -5.90 10.27 6.87
C ASP A 88 -7.36 10.77 6.89
N ASP A 89 -7.77 11.44 7.97
CA ASP A 89 -9.14 12.00 8.12
C ASP A 89 -9.49 13.05 7.04
N ARG A 90 -8.50 13.57 6.32
CA ARG A 90 -8.67 14.52 5.22
C ARG A 90 -8.64 13.86 3.84
N GLY A 91 -8.49 12.52 3.78
CA GLY A 91 -8.43 11.76 2.55
C GLY A 91 -7.07 11.75 1.86
N PHE A 92 -5.98 12.14 2.53
CA PHE A 92 -4.64 12.08 1.97
C PHE A 92 -3.95 10.76 2.26
N LEU A 93 -3.25 10.23 1.27
CA LEU A 93 -2.30 9.14 1.41
C LEU A 93 -0.93 9.70 1.78
N HIS A 94 -0.34 9.20 2.85
CA HIS A 94 0.97 9.59 3.35
C HIS A 94 1.99 8.52 3.02
N VAL A 95 3.09 8.89 2.36
CA VAL A 95 4.20 7.99 2.06
C VAL A 95 5.50 8.61 2.53
N ILE A 96 6.23 7.89 3.38
CA ILE A 96 7.46 8.35 4.01
C ILE A 96 8.65 7.57 3.45
N ALA A 97 9.74 8.28 3.16
CA ALA A 97 11.04 7.72 2.84
C ALA A 97 12.14 8.45 3.62
N ASP A 98 12.98 7.68 4.31
CA ASP A 98 14.10 8.16 5.14
C ASP A 98 15.31 7.22 5.08
N GLY A 99 15.34 6.26 4.14
CA GLY A 99 16.38 5.24 4.02
C GLY A 99 17.71 5.77 3.47
N SER A 100 17.73 6.90 2.78
CA SER A 100 18.93 7.50 2.19
C SER A 100 19.39 8.73 2.98
N ARG A 101 20.71 9.02 2.89
CA ARG A 101 21.27 10.30 3.37
C ARG A 101 20.90 11.47 2.45
N SER A 102 20.56 11.20 1.20
CA SER A 102 20.16 12.18 0.20
C SER A 102 18.66 12.44 0.24
N GLN A 103 18.26 13.69 0.46
CA GLN A 103 16.86 14.12 0.41
C GLN A 103 16.24 13.84 -0.98
N TRP A 104 17.03 14.04 -2.05
CA TRP A 104 16.58 13.79 -3.42
C TRP A 104 16.28 12.29 -3.64
N ALA A 105 17.18 11.41 -3.20
CA ALA A 105 16.93 9.95 -3.28
C ALA A 105 15.72 9.51 -2.48
N ASN A 106 15.50 10.07 -1.27
CA ASN A 106 14.31 9.79 -0.49
C ASN A 106 13.03 10.32 -1.15
N ARG A 107 13.11 11.46 -1.88
CA ARG A 107 11.97 11.99 -2.65
C ARG A 107 11.58 11.04 -3.78
N GLU A 108 12.53 10.54 -4.55
CA GLU A 108 12.28 9.55 -5.61
C GLU A 108 11.71 8.25 -5.04
N ASP A 109 12.26 7.78 -3.95
CA ASP A 109 11.82 6.57 -3.24
C ASP A 109 10.36 6.72 -2.75
N ALA A 110 10.02 7.86 -2.14
CA ALA A 110 8.65 8.14 -1.68
C ALA A 110 7.66 8.18 -2.85
N VAL A 111 8.02 8.80 -3.96
CA VAL A 111 7.18 8.86 -5.17
C VAL A 111 7.03 7.47 -5.80
N SER A 112 8.10 6.69 -5.89
CA SER A 112 8.07 5.32 -6.41
C SER A 112 7.14 4.44 -5.57
N ARG A 113 7.25 4.48 -4.25
CA ARG A 113 6.36 3.77 -3.32
C ARG A 113 4.90 4.22 -3.46
N LEU A 114 4.65 5.52 -3.64
CA LEU A 114 3.31 6.05 -3.90
C LEU A 114 2.71 5.45 -5.17
N VAL A 115 3.50 5.43 -6.27
CA VAL A 115 3.08 4.83 -7.55
C VAL A 115 2.73 3.35 -7.37
N ASP A 116 3.54 2.58 -6.65
CA ASP A 116 3.28 1.15 -6.41
C ASP A 116 2.02 0.90 -5.57
N ILE A 117 1.80 1.70 -4.53
CA ILE A 117 0.57 1.65 -3.72
C ILE A 117 -0.66 1.92 -4.58
N LEU A 118 -0.62 2.97 -5.42
CA LEU A 118 -1.72 3.32 -6.31
C LEU A 118 -1.95 2.25 -7.39
N ARG A 119 -0.87 1.71 -7.98
CA ARG A 119 -0.94 0.61 -8.96
C ARG A 119 -1.61 -0.62 -8.38
N GLU A 120 -1.24 -0.99 -7.15
CA GLU A 120 -1.86 -2.11 -6.44
C GLU A 120 -3.34 -1.82 -6.08
N ALA A 121 -3.65 -0.58 -5.71
CA ALA A 121 -5.02 -0.17 -5.37
C ALA A 121 -5.96 -0.19 -6.58
N ILE A 122 -5.47 0.22 -7.75
CA ILE A 122 -6.23 0.25 -9.02
C ILE A 122 -6.47 -1.17 -9.56
N ARG A 123 -5.63 -2.13 -9.18
CA ARG A 123 -5.73 -3.50 -9.68
C ARG A 123 -7.00 -4.17 -9.15
N GLU A 124 -7.89 -4.52 -10.05
CA GLU A 124 -9.08 -5.30 -9.75
C GLU A 124 -8.70 -6.74 -9.38
N PRO A 125 -9.36 -7.34 -8.39
CA PRO A 125 -9.11 -8.73 -8.03
C PRO A 125 -9.56 -9.63 -9.19
N THR A 126 -8.69 -10.54 -9.60
CA THR A 126 -9.06 -11.58 -10.57
C THR A 126 -10.12 -12.48 -9.93
N PRO A 127 -11.29 -12.71 -10.57
CA PRO A 127 -12.31 -13.59 -10.03
C PRO A 127 -11.74 -14.99 -9.81
N ARG A 128 -11.89 -15.52 -8.59
CA ARG A 128 -11.45 -16.86 -8.25
C ARG A 128 -12.44 -17.87 -8.82
N HIS A 129 -12.04 -18.60 -9.84
CA HIS A 129 -12.78 -19.76 -10.34
C HIS A 129 -12.55 -20.95 -9.40
N ARG A 130 -13.64 -21.68 -9.08
CA ARG A 130 -13.55 -22.93 -8.32
C ARG A 130 -12.77 -23.96 -9.12
N THR A 131 -11.64 -24.43 -8.59
CA THR A 131 -10.88 -25.51 -9.20
C THR A 131 -11.45 -26.86 -8.76
N ALA A 132 -11.76 -27.72 -9.72
CA ALA A 132 -12.16 -29.10 -9.43
C ALA A 132 -10.95 -29.94 -9.00
N ALA A 133 -11.18 -30.91 -8.10
CA ALA A 133 -10.13 -31.83 -7.68
C ALA A 133 -9.64 -32.67 -8.88
N THR A 134 -8.31 -32.79 -9.03
CA THR A 134 -7.71 -33.59 -10.11
C THR A 134 -8.12 -35.06 -10.04
N ARG A 135 -8.10 -35.78 -11.18
CA ARG A 135 -8.38 -37.21 -11.24
C ARG A 135 -7.51 -38.00 -10.24
N ALA A 136 -6.23 -37.69 -10.16
CA ALA A 136 -5.31 -38.33 -9.23
C ALA A 136 -5.68 -38.07 -7.75
N SER A 137 -6.18 -36.87 -7.41
CA SER A 137 -6.66 -36.56 -6.06
C SER A 137 -7.93 -37.36 -5.71
N ARG A 138 -8.87 -37.49 -6.66
CA ARG A 138 -10.10 -38.31 -6.46
C ARG A 138 -9.76 -39.76 -6.23
N VAL A 139 -8.85 -40.34 -7.04
CA VAL A 139 -8.39 -41.71 -6.91
C VAL A 139 -7.71 -41.95 -5.56
N ARG A 140 -6.79 -41.06 -5.17
CA ARG A 140 -6.14 -41.16 -3.85
C ARG A 140 -7.14 -41.14 -2.69
N ARG A 141 -8.16 -40.26 -2.74
CA ARG A 141 -9.22 -40.22 -1.73
C ARG A 141 -10.05 -41.48 -1.70
N ALA A 142 -10.37 -42.08 -2.87
CA ALA A 142 -11.10 -43.33 -2.95
C ALA A 142 -10.29 -44.49 -2.32
N PHE A 143 -9.02 -44.62 -2.66
CA PHE A 143 -8.14 -45.63 -2.04
C PHE A 143 -8.02 -45.45 -0.52
N SER A 144 -7.86 -44.21 -0.03
CA SER A 144 -7.82 -43.93 1.40
C SER A 144 -9.11 -44.33 2.12
N LYS A 145 -10.28 -44.09 1.50
CA LYS A 145 -11.57 -44.51 2.05
C LYS A 145 -11.68 -46.04 2.13
N VAL A 146 -11.32 -46.75 1.06
CA VAL A 146 -11.34 -48.22 1.03
C VAL A 146 -10.40 -48.83 2.09
N ARG A 147 -9.18 -48.29 2.20
CA ARG A 147 -8.21 -48.73 3.22
C ARG A 147 -8.74 -48.55 4.63
N ARG A 148 -9.33 -47.34 4.94
CA ARG A 148 -9.91 -47.07 6.25
C ARG A 148 -11.12 -47.98 6.55
N SER A 149 -11.95 -48.28 5.53
CA SER A 149 -13.09 -49.18 5.68
C SER A 149 -12.64 -50.59 6.03
N LYS A 150 -11.60 -51.12 5.35
CA LYS A 150 -11.02 -52.42 5.64
C LYS A 150 -10.50 -52.51 7.08
N ILE A 151 -9.74 -51.49 7.54
CA ILE A 151 -9.23 -51.46 8.92
C ILE A 151 -10.36 -51.44 9.93
N LYS A 152 -11.42 -50.65 9.68
CA LYS A 152 -12.62 -50.63 10.58
C LYS A 152 -13.33 -51.97 10.64
N LYS A 153 -13.49 -52.68 9.51
CA LYS A 153 -14.10 -54.01 9.47
C LYS A 153 -13.28 -55.04 10.27
N LEU A 154 -11.95 -55.02 10.15
CA LEU A 154 -11.08 -55.90 10.92
C LEU A 154 -11.18 -55.66 12.43
N ARG A 155 -11.19 -54.40 12.83
CA ARG A 155 -11.36 -54.05 14.27
C ARG A 155 -12.71 -54.50 14.85
N ARG A 156 -13.77 -54.44 14.05
CA ARG A 156 -15.12 -54.88 14.49
C ARG A 156 -15.20 -56.38 14.71
N ARG A 157 -14.50 -57.20 13.85
CA ARG A 157 -14.47 -58.67 14.02
C ARG A 157 -13.78 -59.10 15.32
N ILE A 158 -12.73 -58.39 15.74
CA ILE A 158 -11.98 -58.70 16.96
C ILE A 158 -12.83 -58.44 18.21
N SER A 159 -13.73 -57.42 18.18
CA SER A 159 -14.61 -57.09 19.30
C SER A 159 -15.88 -58.00 19.41
N GLU A 160 -16.12 -58.89 18.42
CA GLU A 160 -17.24 -59.85 18.43
C GLU A 160 -16.77 -61.26 18.84
N GLU A 161 -15.46 -61.48 19.03
CA GLU A 161 -14.87 -62.78 19.43
C GLU A 161 -14.40 -62.79 20.91
N ASP A 162 -14.49 -61.66 21.63
CA ASP A 162 -14.28 -61.52 23.09
C ASP A 162 -15.66 -61.48 23.84
#